data_6d40b8cc68cbefa7cca1b4827fa6f6b5
#
_entry.id   6d40b8cc68cbefa7cca1b4827fa6f6b5
#
_cell.length_a   1.000
_cell.length_b   1.000
_cell.length_c   1.000
_cell.angle_alpha   90.00
_cell.angle_beta   90.00
_cell.angle_gamma   90.00
#
_symmetry.space_group_name_H-M   'P 1'
#
loop_
_entity.id
_entity.type
_entity.pdbx_description
1 polymer ?
#
loop_
_entity_poly.entity_id
_entity_poly.type
_entity_poly.pdbx_seq_one_letter_code
_entity_poly.pdbx_strand_id
1 'polypeptide(L)'
;MNEIEKLEKAIEGIQAKIQIQKAENQKLRNNLNEVEMNKSNAMKEVNRLKEVNISLENNIKETKQQIQEQDNKEIFDNFMQELGGMFKWRKQG
;
A
#
# COMPACT_ATOMS: atom_id res chain seq x y z
N MET A 1 -53.07 6.68 41.89
CA MET A 1 -51.67 6.32 42.08
C MET A 1 -51.07 7.11 43.21
N ASN A 2 -50.44 6.42 44.14
CA ASN A 2 -49.70 7.09 45.20
C ASN A 2 -48.27 7.43 44.69
N GLU A 3 -47.53 8.21 45.48
CA GLU A 3 -46.18 8.65 45.08
C GLU A 3 -45.20 7.47 44.93
N ILE A 4 -45.33 6.41 45.71
CA ILE A 4 -44.47 5.23 45.64
C ILE A 4 -44.65 4.52 44.29
N GLU A 5 -45.90 4.34 43.86
CA GLU A 5 -46.19 3.73 42.54
C GLU A 5 -45.66 4.57 41.39
N LYS A 6 -45.74 5.89 41.50
CA LYS A 6 -45.19 6.80 40.50
C LYS A 6 -43.65 6.67 40.40
N LEU A 7 -43.00 6.58 41.56
CA LEU A 7 -41.52 6.40 41.61
C LEU A 7 -41.12 5.04 41.07
N GLU A 8 -41.87 3.98 41.39
CA GLU A 8 -41.59 2.65 40.85
C GLU A 8 -41.69 2.62 39.33
N LYS A 9 -42.71 3.27 38.76
CA LYS A 9 -42.85 3.38 37.31
C LYS A 9 -41.71 4.20 36.69
N ALA A 10 -41.30 5.28 37.36
CA ALA A 10 -40.17 6.06 36.90
C ALA A 10 -38.86 5.26 36.88
N ILE A 11 -38.62 4.46 37.91
CA ILE A 11 -37.47 3.55 38.01
C ILE A 11 -37.53 2.52 36.89
N GLU A 12 -38.65 1.88 36.65
CA GLU A 12 -38.82 0.94 35.54
C GLU A 12 -38.51 1.56 34.20
N GLY A 13 -38.98 2.80 33.96
CA GLY A 13 -38.69 3.55 32.74
C GLY A 13 -37.18 3.85 32.57
N ILE A 14 -36.51 4.23 33.67
CA ILE A 14 -35.06 4.48 33.66
C ILE A 14 -34.29 3.19 33.39
N GLN A 15 -34.70 2.08 34.04
CA GLN A 15 -34.07 0.77 33.81
C GLN A 15 -34.19 0.34 32.34
N ALA A 16 -35.35 0.54 31.75
CA ALA A 16 -35.57 0.25 30.33
C ALA A 16 -34.63 1.08 29.43
N LYS A 17 -34.50 2.37 29.72
CA LYS A 17 -33.57 3.28 28.98
C LYS A 17 -32.11 2.84 29.13
N ILE A 18 -31.71 2.42 30.34
CA ILE A 18 -30.37 1.88 30.61
C ILE A 18 -30.08 0.65 29.72
N GLN A 19 -31.04 -0.27 29.63
CA GLN A 19 -30.89 -1.47 28.83
C GLN A 19 -30.71 -1.12 27.33
N ILE A 20 -31.53 -0.20 26.85
CA ILE A 20 -31.40 0.28 25.44
C ILE A 20 -30.03 0.93 25.22
N GLN A 21 -29.59 1.76 26.14
CA GLN A 21 -28.30 2.43 26.05
C GLN A 21 -27.12 1.45 26.06
N LYS A 22 -27.19 0.44 26.92
CA LYS A 22 -26.17 -0.62 26.95
C LYS A 22 -26.10 -1.38 25.64
N ALA A 23 -27.24 -1.69 25.02
CA ALA A 23 -27.30 -2.37 23.74
C ALA A 23 -26.67 -1.51 22.63
N GLU A 24 -26.99 -0.21 22.60
CA GLU A 24 -26.42 0.74 21.65
C GLU A 24 -24.91 0.88 21.84
N ASN A 25 -24.45 0.97 23.09
CA ASN A 25 -23.03 1.06 23.41
C ASN A 25 -22.28 -0.19 22.93
N GLN A 26 -22.85 -1.37 23.13
CA GLN A 26 -22.24 -2.62 22.66
C GLN A 26 -22.13 -2.65 21.13
N LYS A 27 -23.18 -2.22 20.45
CA LYS A 27 -23.20 -2.12 19.00
C LYS A 27 -22.12 -1.17 18.49
N LEU A 28 -21.99 0.00 19.13
CA LEU A 28 -20.96 0.99 18.77
C LEU A 28 -19.55 0.44 18.98
N ARG A 29 -19.32 -0.30 20.08
CA ARG A 29 -18.02 -0.94 20.32
C ARG A 29 -17.69 -1.97 19.25
N ASN A 30 -18.68 -2.79 18.86
CA ASN A 30 -18.49 -3.77 17.80
C ASN A 30 -18.16 -3.10 16.47
N ASN A 31 -18.86 -2.01 16.14
CA ASN A 31 -18.60 -1.25 14.93
C ASN A 31 -17.19 -0.61 14.95
N LEU A 32 -16.79 -0.07 16.10
CA LEU A 32 -15.46 0.51 16.27
C LEU A 32 -14.37 -0.54 16.08
N ASN A 33 -14.53 -1.72 16.67
CA ASN A 33 -13.58 -2.82 16.50
C ASN A 33 -13.44 -3.22 15.03
N GLU A 34 -14.56 -3.30 14.31
CA GLU A 34 -14.58 -3.60 12.88
C GLU A 34 -13.82 -2.54 12.06
N VAL A 35 -14.08 -1.26 12.36
CA VAL A 35 -13.38 -0.14 11.69
C VAL A 35 -11.89 -0.20 11.98
N GLU A 36 -11.48 -0.48 13.21
CA GLU A 36 -10.06 -0.60 13.57
C GLU A 36 -9.39 -1.75 12.84
N MET A 37 -10.06 -2.90 12.71
CA MET A 37 -9.56 -4.03 11.94
C MET A 37 -9.40 -3.66 10.45
N ASN A 38 -10.40 -3.02 9.87
CA ASN A 38 -10.35 -2.58 8.48
C ASN A 38 -9.22 -1.59 8.25
N LYS A 39 -9.02 -0.66 9.17
CA LYS A 39 -7.91 0.29 9.14
C LYS A 39 -6.56 -0.42 9.17
N SER A 40 -6.40 -1.38 10.09
CA SER A 40 -5.17 -2.16 10.20
C SER A 40 -4.87 -2.92 8.90
N ASN A 41 -5.89 -3.56 8.32
CA ASN A 41 -5.75 -4.30 7.06
C ASN A 41 -5.39 -3.36 5.89
N ALA A 42 -6.02 -2.19 5.84
CA ALA A 42 -5.71 -1.18 4.82
C ALA A 42 -4.27 -0.67 4.95
N MET A 43 -3.78 -0.44 6.16
CA MET A 43 -2.40 -0.03 6.41
C MET A 43 -1.39 -1.10 5.97
N LYS A 44 -1.68 -2.37 6.23
CA LYS A 44 -0.84 -3.48 5.76
C LYS A 44 -0.77 -3.50 4.23
N GLU A 45 -1.89 -3.30 3.57
CA GLU A 45 -1.95 -3.25 2.10
C GLU A 45 -1.19 -2.05 1.54
N VAL A 46 -1.31 -0.88 2.16
CA VAL A 46 -0.54 0.31 1.78
C VAL A 46 0.96 0.05 1.90
N ASN A 47 1.40 -0.57 3.00
CA ASN A 47 2.81 -0.89 3.21
C ASN A 47 3.31 -1.91 2.17
N ARG A 48 2.49 -2.93 1.86
CA ARG A 48 2.81 -3.91 0.81
C ARG A 48 2.98 -3.23 -0.54
N LEU A 49 2.07 -2.34 -0.90
CA LEU A 49 2.13 -1.60 -2.17
C LEU A 49 3.35 -0.68 -2.24
N LYS A 50 3.73 -0.05 -1.13
CA LYS A 50 4.96 0.77 -1.06
C LYS A 50 6.20 -0.07 -1.34
N GLU A 51 6.29 -1.26 -0.75
CA GLU A 51 7.41 -2.18 -0.99
C GLU A 51 7.46 -2.65 -2.45
N VAL A 52 6.30 -2.98 -3.02
CA VAL A 52 6.19 -3.35 -4.44
C VAL A 52 6.64 -2.20 -5.33
N ASN A 53 6.22 -0.98 -5.03
CA ASN A 53 6.61 0.21 -5.81
C ASN A 53 8.13 0.43 -5.77
N ILE A 54 8.75 0.30 -4.60
CA ILE A 54 10.21 0.42 -4.47
C ILE A 54 10.91 -0.65 -5.31
N SER A 55 10.43 -1.88 -5.24
CA SER A 55 10.99 -2.99 -6.03
C SER A 55 10.86 -2.72 -7.53
N LEU A 56 9.71 -2.23 -7.98
CA LEU A 56 9.48 -1.89 -9.39
C LEU A 56 10.37 -0.73 -9.85
N GLU A 57 10.54 0.29 -9.03
CA GLU A 57 11.42 1.41 -9.33
C GLU A 57 12.87 0.94 -9.48
N ASN A 58 13.33 0.06 -8.60
CA ASN A 58 14.67 -0.53 -8.67
C ASN A 58 14.83 -1.37 -9.95
N ASN A 59 13.83 -2.16 -10.30
CA ASN A 59 13.84 -2.96 -11.53
C ASN A 59 13.91 -2.08 -12.78
N ILE A 60 13.15 -0.99 -12.80
CA ILE A 60 13.18 -0.02 -13.90
C ILE A 60 14.59 0.60 -14.02
N LYS A 61 15.16 0.99 -12.89
CA LYS A 61 16.51 1.58 -12.85
C LYS A 61 17.55 0.61 -13.38
N GLU A 62 17.54 -0.63 -12.93
CA GLU A 62 18.46 -1.68 -13.39
C GLU A 62 18.28 -1.96 -14.88
N THR A 63 17.03 -2.06 -15.35
CA THR A 63 16.71 -2.30 -16.75
C THR A 63 17.23 -1.15 -17.63
N LYS A 64 17.03 0.09 -17.19
CA LYS A 64 17.57 1.27 -17.91
C LYS A 64 19.10 1.23 -18.00
N GLN A 65 19.77 0.86 -16.91
CA GLN A 65 21.23 0.70 -16.90
C GLN A 65 21.68 -0.37 -17.89
N GLN A 66 21.01 -1.53 -17.91
CA GLN A 66 21.32 -2.62 -18.83
C GLN A 66 21.14 -2.20 -20.29
N ILE A 67 20.06 -1.48 -20.59
CA ILE A 67 19.81 -0.96 -21.94
C ILE A 67 20.93 0.00 -22.34
N GLN A 68 21.31 0.93 -21.47
CA GLN A 68 22.36 1.89 -21.73
C GLN A 68 23.72 1.21 -21.93
N GLU A 69 24.05 0.23 -21.11
CA GLU A 69 25.28 -0.57 -21.27
C GLU A 69 25.30 -1.30 -22.60
N GLN A 70 24.18 -1.89 -23.00
CA GLN A 70 24.04 -2.58 -24.27
C GLN A 70 24.25 -1.63 -25.46
N ASP A 71 23.60 -0.47 -25.42
CA ASP A 71 23.76 0.58 -26.46
C ASP A 71 25.20 1.05 -26.54
N ASN A 72 25.84 1.31 -25.41
CA ASN A 72 27.25 1.72 -25.37
C ASN A 72 28.17 0.66 -25.94
N LYS A 73 27.89 -0.61 -25.64
CA LYS A 73 28.63 -1.74 -26.17
C LYS A 73 28.50 -1.81 -27.69
N GLU A 74 27.30 -1.68 -28.22
CA GLU A 74 27.06 -1.67 -29.66
C GLU A 74 27.82 -0.53 -30.37
N ILE A 75 27.76 0.66 -29.80
CA ILE A 75 28.48 1.82 -30.31
C ILE A 75 29.99 1.54 -30.34
N PHE A 76 30.52 1.00 -29.25
CA PHE A 76 31.94 0.67 -29.15
C PHE A 76 32.34 -0.41 -30.17
N ASP A 77 31.56 -1.47 -30.28
CA ASP A 77 31.81 -2.58 -31.21
C ASP A 77 31.79 -2.09 -32.66
N ASN A 78 30.84 -1.22 -33.02
CA ASN A 78 30.77 -0.62 -34.35
C ASN A 78 31.98 0.26 -34.63
N PHE A 79 32.40 1.05 -33.66
CA PHE A 79 33.61 1.87 -33.77
C PHE A 79 34.87 1.01 -33.99
N MET A 80 35.00 -0.07 -33.24
CA MET A 80 36.14 -0.98 -33.39
C MET A 80 36.13 -1.70 -34.73
N GLN A 81 34.96 -2.05 -35.27
CA GLN A 81 34.86 -2.62 -36.62
C GLN A 81 35.31 -1.63 -37.69
N GLU A 82 34.92 -0.37 -37.59
CA GLU A 82 35.33 0.66 -38.51
C GLU A 82 36.86 0.88 -38.46
N LEU A 83 37.43 0.94 -37.24
CA LEU A 83 38.87 1.02 -37.07
C LEU A 83 39.60 -0.17 -37.67
N GLY A 84 39.08 -1.38 -37.44
CA GLY A 84 39.65 -2.61 -38.00
C GLY A 84 39.64 -2.59 -39.52
N GLY A 85 38.56 -2.10 -40.12
CA GLY A 85 38.47 -1.90 -41.56
C GLY A 85 39.49 -0.90 -42.07
N MET A 86 39.68 0.22 -41.38
CA MET A 86 40.67 1.22 -41.71
C MET A 86 42.10 0.65 -41.63
N PHE A 87 42.41 -0.12 -40.59
CA PHE A 87 43.73 -0.73 -40.45
C PHE A 87 44.02 -1.77 -41.55
N LYS A 88 43.00 -2.57 -41.89
CA LYS A 88 43.15 -3.51 -43.03
C LYS A 88 43.41 -2.82 -44.34
N TRP A 89 42.71 -1.71 -44.59
CA TRP A 89 42.87 -0.94 -45.79
C TRP A 89 44.29 -0.34 -45.89
N ARG A 90 44.82 0.19 -44.77
CA ARG A 90 46.20 0.71 -44.71
C ARG A 90 47.23 -0.36 -44.99
N LYS A 91 47.03 -1.59 -44.52
CA LYS A 91 47.95 -2.70 -44.79
C LYS A 91 47.94 -3.13 -46.25
N GLN A 92 46.86 -2.98 -46.95
CA GLN A 92 46.70 -3.32 -48.34
C GLN A 92 47.17 -2.22 -49.29
N GLY A 93 47.14 -0.99 -48.81
CA GLY A 93 47.54 0.17 -49.54
C GLY A 93 48.99 0.55 -49.29
#